data_394a657a3286df11639d035d27cd10e8
#
_entry.id   394a657a3286df11639d035d27cd10e8
#
_cell.length_a   1.000
_cell.length_b   1.000
_cell.length_c   1.000
_cell.angle_alpha   90.00
_cell.angle_beta   90.00
_cell.angle_gamma   90.00
#
_symmetry.space_group_name_H-M   'P 1'
#
loop_
_entity.id
_entity.type
_entity.pdbx_description
1 polymer ?
#
loop_
_entity_poly.entity_id
_entity_poly.type
_entity_poly.pdbx_seq_one_letter_code
_entity_poly.pdbx_strand_id
1 'polypeptide(L)'
;MLRPAPKVDLHSGLSHSISTDSLAASATAALEGEYIEPIFVDSNREIDDIVRNMLPHFEGRETEHNWIPREKSMETLRKLVRGNAPQAYSQHFLVGIKSLLDGILKVVNSLRTTLSTAGCLFLQEIAKICGPGIDNMVEMLLQNLIKLCAGMKKISAQNGNATVDAIIQNVTYVPRILQHLSFACQDKNVQPRLFAAGWLKTLLNKQARHKSSIEHGGGLDIVEKCIKRCLGDPNPGVRESMRGTFWTFNQIWPDRGEE
;
A
#
# COMPACT_ATOMS: atom_id res chain seq x y z
N MET A 1 -72.98 7.47 -20.60
CA MET A 1 -71.76 6.69 -20.86
C MET A 1 -70.56 7.40 -20.28
N LEU A 2 -70.16 7.09 -19.08
CA LEU A 2 -69.01 7.65 -18.38
C LEU A 2 -67.83 6.70 -18.53
N ARG A 3 -66.70 7.23 -19.05
CA ARG A 3 -65.40 6.50 -19.15
C ARG A 3 -64.77 6.40 -17.78
N PRO A 4 -64.19 5.26 -17.41
CA PRO A 4 -63.42 5.15 -16.16
C PRO A 4 -62.01 5.73 -16.32
N ALA A 5 -61.53 6.36 -15.22
CA ALA A 5 -60.20 6.94 -15.12
C ALA A 5 -59.09 5.86 -15.03
N PRO A 6 -57.87 6.18 -15.49
CA PRO A 6 -56.76 5.24 -15.43
C PRO A 6 -56.25 5.04 -14.02
N LYS A 7 -56.00 3.78 -13.65
CA LYS A 7 -55.32 3.40 -12.40
C LYS A 7 -53.83 3.78 -12.50
N VAL A 8 -53.37 4.54 -11.53
CA VAL A 8 -51.95 4.84 -11.33
C VAL A 8 -51.38 3.67 -10.52
N ASP A 9 -50.52 2.87 -11.15
CA ASP A 9 -49.69 1.86 -10.46
C ASP A 9 -48.55 2.56 -9.75
N LEU A 10 -48.68 2.67 -8.42
CA LEU A 10 -47.59 3.08 -7.50
C LEU A 10 -46.85 1.80 -7.07
N HIS A 11 -45.88 1.34 -7.84
CA HIS A 11 -44.82 0.44 -7.38
C HIS A 11 -43.59 0.62 -8.24
N SER A 12 -42.76 1.60 -7.88
CA SER A 12 -41.33 1.56 -8.15
C SER A 12 -40.60 1.81 -6.83
N GLY A 13 -40.55 0.78 -6.01
CA GLY A 13 -39.58 0.71 -4.91
C GLY A 13 -38.19 0.60 -5.52
N LEU A 14 -37.46 1.72 -5.55
CA LEU A 14 -36.02 1.73 -5.78
C LEU A 14 -35.37 1.07 -4.54
N SER A 15 -35.23 -0.25 -4.58
CA SER A 15 -34.29 -0.93 -3.70
C SER A 15 -32.88 -0.60 -4.19
N HIS A 16 -32.27 0.43 -3.61
CA HIS A 16 -30.85 0.66 -3.72
C HIS A 16 -30.16 -0.50 -2.99
N SER A 17 -29.79 -1.51 -3.74
CA SER A 17 -28.81 -2.50 -3.27
C SER A 17 -27.49 -1.77 -3.13
N ILE A 18 -27.15 -1.38 -1.89
CA ILE A 18 -25.81 -0.88 -1.57
C ILE A 18 -24.86 -2.04 -1.85
N SER A 19 -24.00 -1.92 -2.86
CA SER A 19 -23.06 -2.97 -3.20
C SER A 19 -22.10 -3.19 -2.02
N THR A 20 -21.68 -4.43 -1.79
CA THR A 20 -20.67 -4.76 -0.76
C THR A 20 -19.39 -3.95 -0.93
N ASP A 21 -19.05 -3.57 -2.15
CA ASP A 21 -17.90 -2.69 -2.46
C ASP A 21 -18.10 -1.26 -1.95
N SER A 22 -19.33 -0.74 -2.01
CA SER A 22 -19.65 0.60 -1.48
C SER A 22 -19.57 0.66 0.04
N LEU A 23 -20.06 -0.37 0.73
CA LEU A 23 -19.95 -0.49 2.19
C LEU A 23 -18.49 -0.66 2.63
N ALA A 24 -17.70 -1.47 1.93
CA ALA A 24 -16.29 -1.66 2.22
C ALA A 24 -15.48 -0.37 1.95
N ALA A 25 -15.78 0.37 0.89
CA ALA A 25 -15.16 1.66 0.60
C ALA A 25 -15.47 2.71 1.68
N SER A 26 -16.71 2.75 2.18
CA SER A 26 -17.11 3.63 3.29
C SER A 26 -16.39 3.28 4.59
N ALA A 27 -16.28 1.97 4.91
CA ALA A 27 -15.53 1.51 6.08
C ALA A 27 -14.03 1.83 5.99
N THR A 28 -13.44 1.72 4.81
CA THR A 28 -12.04 2.10 4.56
C THR A 28 -11.82 3.59 4.78
N ALA A 29 -12.67 4.44 4.22
CA ALA A 29 -12.61 5.89 4.41
C ALA A 29 -12.78 6.29 5.89
N ALA A 30 -13.64 5.58 6.64
CA ALA A 30 -13.79 5.78 8.07
C ALA A 30 -12.51 5.46 8.83
N LEU A 31 -11.83 4.36 8.51
CA LEU A 31 -10.55 3.99 9.14
C LEU A 31 -9.41 4.97 8.81
N GLU A 32 -9.41 5.56 7.62
CA GLU A 32 -8.41 6.57 7.22
C GLU A 32 -8.59 7.91 7.96
N GLY A 33 -9.83 8.31 8.21
CA GLY A 33 -10.17 9.55 8.91
C GLY A 33 -10.27 9.42 10.44
N GLU A 34 -10.13 8.21 10.99
CA GLU A 34 -10.29 7.96 12.42
C GLU A 34 -9.15 8.57 13.23
N TYR A 35 -9.52 9.34 14.25
CA TYR A 35 -8.57 9.80 15.26
C TYR A 35 -8.15 8.59 16.11
N ILE A 36 -6.86 8.27 16.08
CA ILE A 36 -6.26 7.22 16.89
C ILE A 36 -5.42 7.89 17.96
N GLU A 37 -5.78 7.72 19.22
CA GLU A 37 -5.04 8.20 20.36
C GLU A 37 -3.68 7.50 20.44
N PRO A 38 -2.55 8.24 20.49
CA PRO A 38 -1.22 7.63 20.56
C PRO A 38 -0.98 6.95 21.91
N ILE A 39 -0.18 5.87 21.90
CA ILE A 39 0.35 5.24 23.10
C ILE A 39 1.78 5.74 23.34
N PHE A 40 2.04 6.25 24.54
CA PHE A 40 3.36 6.62 25.00
C PHE A 40 3.89 5.51 25.91
N VAL A 41 5.13 5.12 25.70
CA VAL A 41 5.82 4.07 26.46
C VAL A 41 6.96 4.67 27.27
N ASP A 42 7.23 4.08 28.42
CA ASP A 42 8.23 4.57 29.37
C ASP A 42 9.55 3.78 29.31
N SER A 43 9.56 2.63 28.64
CA SER A 43 10.74 1.77 28.59
C SER A 43 10.76 0.80 27.40
N ASN A 44 11.94 0.30 27.05
CA ASN A 44 12.12 -0.79 26.10
C ASN A 44 11.34 -2.05 26.52
N ARG A 45 11.31 -2.35 27.81
CA ARG A 45 10.61 -3.51 28.36
C ARG A 45 9.11 -3.48 28.08
N GLU A 46 8.50 -2.31 28.16
CA GLU A 46 7.09 -2.14 27.85
C GLU A 46 6.79 -2.45 26.38
N ILE A 47 7.67 -2.01 25.47
CA ILE A 47 7.57 -2.37 24.04
C ILE A 47 7.69 -3.89 23.86
N ASP A 48 8.68 -4.53 24.51
CA ASP A 48 8.88 -5.97 24.43
C ASP A 48 7.68 -6.75 24.96
N ASP A 49 7.05 -6.29 26.04
CA ASP A 49 5.87 -6.92 26.62
C ASP A 49 4.64 -6.76 25.69
N ILE A 50 4.44 -5.58 25.09
CA ILE A 50 3.38 -5.35 24.11
C ILE A 50 3.56 -6.26 22.88
N VAL A 51 4.77 -6.32 22.32
CA VAL A 51 5.10 -7.17 21.16
C VAL A 51 4.90 -8.65 21.50
N ARG A 52 5.39 -9.10 22.65
CA ARG A 52 5.24 -10.49 23.10
C ARG A 52 3.78 -10.90 23.24
N ASN A 53 2.95 -10.02 23.76
CA ASN A 53 1.51 -10.27 23.92
C ASN A 53 0.76 -10.33 22.58
N MET A 54 1.30 -9.72 21.52
CA MET A 54 0.70 -9.76 20.18
C MET A 54 1.07 -11.00 19.38
N LEU A 55 2.25 -11.58 19.58
CA LEU A 55 2.75 -12.72 18.79
C LEU A 55 1.73 -13.86 18.64
N PRO A 56 1.05 -14.32 19.72
CA PRO A 56 0.08 -15.40 19.61
C PRO A 56 -1.14 -15.04 18.72
N HIS A 57 -1.50 -13.77 18.61
CA HIS A 57 -2.63 -13.35 17.79
C HIS A 57 -2.40 -13.60 16.29
N PHE A 58 -1.14 -13.60 15.86
CA PHE A 58 -0.76 -13.78 14.46
C PHE A 58 -0.41 -15.23 14.10
N GLU A 59 -0.46 -16.14 15.07
CA GLU A 59 -0.21 -17.56 14.81
C GLU A 59 -1.29 -18.20 13.94
N GLY A 60 -0.89 -19.18 13.15
CA GLY A 60 -1.80 -19.94 12.31
C GLY A 60 -2.50 -19.12 11.21
N ARG A 61 -3.58 -19.71 10.67
CA ARG A 61 -4.43 -19.08 9.66
C ARG A 61 -5.48 -18.18 10.32
N GLU A 62 -5.99 -17.20 9.56
CA GLU A 62 -7.13 -16.39 9.98
C GLU A 62 -8.40 -17.24 10.09
N THR A 63 -9.15 -17.04 11.16
CA THR A 63 -10.41 -17.72 11.47
C THR A 63 -11.44 -16.72 12.00
N GLU A 64 -12.68 -17.18 12.16
CA GLU A 64 -13.75 -16.38 12.80
C GLU A 64 -13.46 -16.03 14.27
N HIS A 65 -12.54 -16.74 14.93
CA HIS A 65 -12.22 -16.54 16.35
C HIS A 65 -10.99 -15.66 16.57
N ASN A 66 -10.05 -15.57 15.61
CA ASN A 66 -8.79 -14.88 15.81
C ASN A 66 -8.61 -13.57 15.01
N TRP A 67 -9.57 -13.19 14.17
CA TRP A 67 -9.46 -11.96 13.41
C TRP A 67 -9.60 -10.70 14.29
N ILE A 68 -10.45 -10.73 15.33
CA ILE A 68 -10.62 -9.61 16.27
C ILE A 68 -9.33 -9.31 17.06
N PRO A 69 -8.64 -10.29 17.68
CA PRO A 69 -7.32 -10.07 18.28
C PRO A 69 -6.31 -9.47 17.31
N ARG A 70 -6.30 -9.88 16.03
CA ARG A 70 -5.43 -9.31 14.98
C ARG A 70 -5.75 -7.85 14.71
N GLU A 71 -7.03 -7.51 14.59
CA GLU A 71 -7.49 -6.13 14.37
C GLU A 71 -7.06 -5.22 15.54
N LYS A 72 -7.30 -5.66 16.79
CA LYS A 72 -6.84 -4.93 17.99
C LYS A 72 -5.33 -4.78 18.06
N SER A 73 -4.58 -5.79 17.62
CA SER A 73 -3.11 -5.70 17.54
C SER A 73 -2.68 -4.64 16.51
N MET A 74 -3.34 -4.59 15.34
CA MET A 74 -3.06 -3.55 14.35
C MET A 74 -3.40 -2.15 14.86
N GLU A 75 -4.50 -1.99 15.56
CA GLU A 75 -4.86 -0.73 16.22
C GLU A 75 -3.80 -0.31 17.25
N THR A 76 -3.35 -1.24 18.10
CA THR A 76 -2.29 -0.97 19.07
C THR A 76 -0.96 -0.60 18.40
N LEU A 77 -0.59 -1.27 17.31
CA LEU A 77 0.61 -0.92 16.53
C LEU A 77 0.50 0.49 15.94
N ARG A 78 -0.68 0.88 15.44
CA ARG A 78 -0.92 2.23 14.94
C ARG A 78 -0.84 3.28 16.07
N LYS A 79 -1.32 2.97 17.26
CA LYS A 79 -1.18 3.82 18.45
C LYS A 79 0.28 3.99 18.86
N LEU A 80 1.07 2.90 18.86
CA LEU A 80 2.50 2.94 19.18
C LEU A 80 3.30 3.76 18.18
N VAL A 81 3.05 3.60 16.88
CA VAL A 81 3.78 4.33 15.85
C VAL A 81 3.52 5.83 15.88
N ARG A 82 2.34 6.24 16.36
CA ARG A 82 1.95 7.64 16.55
C ARG A 82 2.42 8.22 17.89
N GLY A 83 2.83 7.37 18.83
CA GLY A 83 3.39 7.78 20.13
C GLY A 83 4.88 8.07 20.07
N ASN A 84 5.55 7.89 21.19
CA ASN A 84 6.99 8.18 21.32
C ASN A 84 7.91 7.00 20.97
N ALA A 85 7.37 5.80 20.78
CA ALA A 85 8.15 4.59 20.55
C ALA A 85 9.12 4.69 19.35
N PRO A 86 8.74 5.23 18.16
CA PRO A 86 9.63 5.35 17.02
C PRO A 86 10.82 6.30 17.24
N GLN A 87 10.66 7.33 18.07
CA GLN A 87 11.69 8.34 18.31
C GLN A 87 12.53 8.02 19.55
N ALA A 88 11.87 7.73 20.68
CA ALA A 88 12.56 7.52 21.95
C ALA A 88 13.19 6.13 22.08
N TYR A 89 12.60 5.14 21.42
CA TYR A 89 12.99 3.73 21.53
C TYR A 89 13.18 3.06 20.17
N SER A 90 13.62 3.81 19.16
CA SER A 90 13.63 3.44 17.73
C SER A 90 14.14 2.04 17.45
N GLN A 91 15.31 1.66 17.99
CA GLN A 91 15.92 0.36 17.73
C GLN A 91 15.05 -0.78 18.25
N HIS A 92 14.58 -0.70 19.51
CA HIS A 92 13.72 -1.71 20.13
C HIS A 92 12.40 -1.83 19.42
N PHE A 93 11.78 -0.68 19.12
CA PHE A 93 10.52 -0.63 18.37
C PHE A 93 10.64 -1.34 17.02
N LEU A 94 11.67 -1.00 16.23
CA LEU A 94 11.86 -1.61 14.90
C LEU A 94 12.20 -3.09 14.95
N VAL A 95 12.95 -3.55 15.96
CA VAL A 95 13.19 -5.00 16.21
C VAL A 95 11.87 -5.71 16.52
N GLY A 96 11.03 -5.12 17.38
CA GLY A 96 9.70 -5.63 17.69
C GLY A 96 8.81 -5.72 16.46
N ILE A 97 8.74 -4.66 15.65
CA ILE A 97 7.98 -4.66 14.39
C ILE A 97 8.50 -5.75 13.43
N LYS A 98 9.81 -5.90 13.31
CA LYS A 98 10.40 -6.96 12.47
C LYS A 98 10.02 -8.36 12.93
N SER A 99 9.93 -8.60 14.25
CA SER A 99 9.48 -9.89 14.79
C SER A 99 8.00 -10.19 14.50
N LEU A 100 7.17 -9.17 14.35
CA LEU A 100 5.74 -9.26 14.00
C LEU A 100 5.48 -9.26 12.48
N LEU A 101 6.52 -9.07 11.65
CA LEU A 101 6.34 -8.79 10.22
C LEU A 101 5.53 -9.85 9.48
N ASP A 102 5.77 -11.13 9.72
CA ASP A 102 4.98 -12.21 9.14
C ASP A 102 3.49 -12.12 9.51
N GLY A 103 3.21 -11.77 10.76
CA GLY A 103 1.85 -11.55 11.25
C GLY A 103 1.18 -10.36 10.58
N ILE A 104 1.89 -9.24 10.47
CA ILE A 104 1.43 -8.04 9.80
C ILE A 104 1.12 -8.33 8.32
N LEU A 105 1.99 -9.09 7.63
CA LEU A 105 1.77 -9.47 6.24
C LEU A 105 0.57 -10.43 6.07
N LYS A 106 0.30 -11.31 7.04
CA LYS A 106 -0.93 -12.11 7.05
C LYS A 106 -2.18 -11.22 7.14
N VAL A 107 -2.13 -10.18 7.98
CA VAL A 107 -3.21 -9.18 8.10
C VAL A 107 -3.40 -8.42 6.80
N VAL A 108 -2.33 -7.90 6.20
CA VAL A 108 -2.37 -7.20 4.91
C VAL A 108 -3.05 -8.05 3.83
N ASN A 109 -2.79 -9.35 3.82
CA ASN A 109 -3.35 -10.30 2.86
C ASN A 109 -4.69 -10.93 3.31
N SER A 110 -5.31 -10.41 4.36
CA SER A 110 -6.60 -10.89 4.85
C SER A 110 -7.70 -10.78 3.80
N LEU A 111 -8.59 -11.76 3.79
CA LEU A 111 -9.81 -11.69 2.99
C LEU A 111 -10.86 -10.71 3.56
N ARG A 112 -10.69 -10.27 4.81
CA ARG A 112 -11.52 -9.22 5.43
C ARG A 112 -10.96 -7.87 5.02
N THR A 113 -11.72 -7.09 4.25
CA THR A 113 -11.29 -5.81 3.69
C THR A 113 -10.87 -4.83 4.79
N THR A 114 -11.61 -4.73 5.89
CA THR A 114 -11.27 -3.86 7.02
C THR A 114 -9.94 -4.22 7.66
N LEU A 115 -9.70 -5.51 7.89
CA LEU A 115 -8.45 -5.99 8.47
C LEU A 115 -7.27 -5.75 7.52
N SER A 116 -7.42 -6.07 6.22
CA SER A 116 -6.42 -5.77 5.20
C SER A 116 -6.11 -4.26 5.12
N THR A 117 -7.14 -3.41 5.21
CA THR A 117 -6.98 -1.96 5.25
C THR A 117 -6.19 -1.50 6.47
N ALA A 118 -6.51 -2.00 7.65
CA ALA A 118 -5.79 -1.67 8.89
C ALA A 118 -4.29 -2.01 8.78
N GLY A 119 -3.97 -3.18 8.20
CA GLY A 119 -2.58 -3.57 7.93
C GLY A 119 -1.86 -2.62 6.95
N CYS A 120 -2.52 -2.25 5.85
CA CYS A 120 -1.97 -1.30 4.89
C CYS A 120 -1.76 0.10 5.49
N LEU A 121 -2.71 0.60 6.27
CA LEU A 121 -2.59 1.89 6.94
C LEU A 121 -1.42 1.91 7.93
N PHE A 122 -1.26 0.85 8.73
CA PHE A 122 -0.10 0.72 9.61
C PHE A 122 1.22 0.78 8.83
N LEU A 123 1.33 0.05 7.71
CA LEU A 123 2.55 0.07 6.89
C LEU A 123 2.82 1.44 6.25
N GLN A 124 1.78 2.19 5.90
CA GLN A 124 1.93 3.57 5.44
C GLN A 124 2.42 4.50 6.56
N GLU A 125 1.87 4.36 7.76
CA GLU A 125 2.25 5.16 8.93
C GLU A 125 3.72 4.88 9.34
N ILE A 126 4.12 3.62 9.43
CA ILE A 126 5.49 3.27 9.79
C ILE A 126 6.50 3.72 8.71
N ALA A 127 6.15 3.64 7.43
CA ALA A 127 6.99 4.16 6.35
C ALA A 127 7.20 5.67 6.46
N LYS A 128 6.14 6.42 6.74
CA LYS A 128 6.20 7.89 6.89
C LYS A 128 6.97 8.32 8.13
N ILE A 129 6.84 7.60 9.24
CA ILE A 129 7.40 7.99 10.54
C ILE A 129 8.81 7.48 10.73
N CYS A 130 9.08 6.22 10.36
CA CYS A 130 10.37 5.58 10.54
C CYS A 130 11.30 5.72 9.32
N GLY A 131 10.76 5.98 8.13
CA GLY A 131 11.52 6.19 6.90
C GLY A 131 12.59 5.11 6.68
N PRO A 132 13.90 5.49 6.60
CA PRO A 132 15.00 4.54 6.42
C PRO A 132 15.12 3.46 7.50
N GLY A 133 14.49 3.65 8.66
CA GLY A 133 14.49 2.65 9.73
C GLY A 133 13.87 1.31 9.32
N ILE A 134 13.00 1.29 8.30
CA ILE A 134 12.39 0.06 7.80
C ILE A 134 13.09 -0.53 6.58
N ASP A 135 14.24 -0.01 6.13
CA ASP A 135 14.93 -0.44 4.90
C ASP A 135 15.18 -1.96 4.85
N ASN A 136 15.48 -2.57 5.99
CA ASN A 136 15.71 -4.01 6.09
C ASN A 136 14.46 -4.91 5.95
N MET A 137 13.27 -4.31 5.87
CA MET A 137 11.98 -4.98 5.65
C MET A 137 11.40 -4.71 4.26
N VAL A 138 11.93 -3.71 3.54
CA VAL A 138 11.35 -3.17 2.30
C VAL A 138 11.17 -4.24 1.23
N GLU A 139 12.14 -5.13 1.04
CA GLU A 139 12.06 -6.17 0.00
C GLU A 139 10.85 -7.08 0.24
N MET A 140 10.67 -7.56 1.47
CA MET A 140 9.55 -8.42 1.84
C MET A 140 8.21 -7.68 1.74
N LEU A 141 8.19 -6.42 2.15
CA LEU A 141 7.00 -5.57 2.05
C LEU A 141 6.58 -5.38 0.59
N LEU A 142 7.50 -4.99 -0.29
CA LEU A 142 7.20 -4.76 -1.71
C LEU A 142 6.72 -6.03 -2.40
N GLN A 143 7.36 -7.19 -2.16
CA GLN A 143 6.93 -8.46 -2.73
C GLN A 143 5.48 -8.80 -2.37
N ASN A 144 5.10 -8.63 -1.12
CA ASN A 144 3.75 -8.93 -0.65
C ASN A 144 2.72 -7.91 -1.14
N LEU A 145 3.03 -6.62 -1.10
CA LEU A 145 2.12 -5.55 -1.50
C LEU A 145 1.87 -5.53 -3.01
N ILE A 146 2.89 -5.75 -3.84
CA ILE A 146 2.73 -5.86 -5.30
C ILE A 146 1.84 -7.06 -5.65
N LYS A 147 2.00 -8.17 -4.93
CA LYS A 147 1.11 -9.34 -5.08
C LYS A 147 -0.33 -9.02 -4.65
N LEU A 148 -0.52 -8.26 -3.57
CA LEU A 148 -1.84 -7.78 -3.14
C LEU A 148 -2.50 -6.91 -4.23
N CYS A 149 -1.72 -6.06 -4.91
CA CYS A 149 -2.20 -5.23 -6.03
C CYS A 149 -2.70 -6.04 -7.22
N ALA A 150 -2.24 -7.28 -7.39
CA ALA A 150 -2.69 -8.20 -8.44
C ALA A 150 -4.00 -8.93 -8.07
N GLY A 151 -4.49 -8.78 -6.85
CA GLY A 151 -5.69 -9.42 -6.35
C GLY A 151 -6.98 -8.86 -6.96
N MET A 152 -8.06 -9.66 -6.91
CA MET A 152 -9.36 -9.27 -7.48
C MET A 152 -10.10 -8.21 -6.66
N LYS A 153 -9.79 -8.05 -5.38
CA LYS A 153 -10.46 -7.07 -4.51
C LYS A 153 -9.92 -5.67 -4.76
N LYS A 154 -10.71 -4.85 -5.44
CA LYS A 154 -10.33 -3.49 -5.84
C LYS A 154 -9.83 -2.63 -4.67
N ILE A 155 -10.52 -2.66 -3.52
CA ILE A 155 -10.15 -1.87 -2.34
C ILE A 155 -8.78 -2.32 -1.80
N SER A 156 -8.57 -3.63 -1.64
CA SER A 156 -7.26 -4.15 -1.17
C SER A 156 -6.14 -3.83 -2.15
N ALA A 157 -6.40 -3.89 -3.47
CA ALA A 157 -5.43 -3.51 -4.48
C ALA A 157 -5.09 -2.01 -4.43
N GLN A 158 -6.07 -1.13 -4.21
CA GLN A 158 -5.86 0.31 -4.03
C GLN A 158 -5.07 0.62 -2.74
N ASN A 159 -5.40 -0.04 -1.64
CA ASN A 159 -4.65 0.10 -0.39
C ASN A 159 -3.20 -0.38 -0.54
N GLY A 160 -2.99 -1.50 -1.23
CA GLY A 160 -1.66 -1.98 -1.59
C GLY A 160 -0.88 -0.96 -2.42
N ASN A 161 -1.53 -0.37 -3.44
CA ASN A 161 -0.96 0.69 -4.28
C ASN A 161 -0.49 1.89 -3.44
N ALA A 162 -1.36 2.43 -2.58
CA ALA A 162 -1.02 3.56 -1.72
C ALA A 162 0.12 3.22 -0.74
N THR A 163 0.16 1.98 -0.26
CA THR A 163 1.20 1.52 0.68
C THR A 163 2.55 1.38 -0.01
N VAL A 164 2.61 0.80 -1.22
CA VAL A 164 3.85 0.75 -2.01
C VAL A 164 4.37 2.16 -2.28
N ASP A 165 3.50 3.07 -2.67
CA ASP A 165 3.87 4.47 -2.94
C ASP A 165 4.44 5.15 -1.69
N ALA A 166 3.79 4.99 -0.53
CA ALA A 166 4.26 5.53 0.74
C ALA A 166 5.64 4.96 1.14
N ILE A 167 5.88 3.67 0.92
CA ILE A 167 7.18 3.05 1.17
C ILE A 167 8.24 3.68 0.27
N ILE A 168 8.02 3.72 -1.04
CA ILE A 168 8.97 4.29 -2.00
C ILE A 168 9.32 5.75 -1.66
N GLN A 169 8.34 6.54 -1.25
CA GLN A 169 8.56 7.93 -0.86
C GLN A 169 9.49 8.09 0.32
N ASN A 170 9.48 7.17 1.29
CA ASN A 170 10.07 7.39 2.60
C ASN A 170 11.34 6.56 2.90
N VAL A 171 11.54 5.41 2.26
CA VAL A 171 12.71 4.53 2.48
C VAL A 171 13.93 4.95 1.68
N THR A 172 15.11 4.45 2.03
CA THR A 172 16.32 4.67 1.22
C THR A 172 16.20 3.97 -0.14
N TYR A 173 16.60 4.66 -1.20
CA TYR A 173 16.66 4.03 -2.51
C TYR A 173 17.79 3.00 -2.56
N VAL A 174 17.43 1.81 -3.02
CA VAL A 174 18.37 0.76 -3.40
C VAL A 174 17.96 0.17 -4.75
N PRO A 175 18.89 -0.32 -5.60
CA PRO A 175 18.57 -0.85 -6.93
C PRO A 175 17.51 -1.96 -6.93
N ARG A 176 17.40 -2.70 -5.83
CA ARG A 176 16.40 -3.77 -5.65
C ARG A 176 14.96 -3.23 -5.73
N ILE A 177 14.70 -2.02 -5.25
CA ILE A 177 13.38 -1.37 -5.36
C ILE A 177 13.01 -1.23 -6.84
N LEU A 178 13.93 -0.70 -7.66
CA LEU A 178 13.70 -0.53 -9.10
C LEU A 178 13.47 -1.87 -9.80
N GLN A 179 14.14 -2.96 -9.37
CA GLN A 179 13.89 -4.30 -9.90
C GLN A 179 12.45 -4.76 -9.61
N HIS A 180 11.92 -4.54 -8.39
CA HIS A 180 10.53 -4.86 -8.07
C HIS A 180 9.55 -4.07 -8.94
N LEU A 181 9.81 -2.79 -9.19
CA LEU A 181 8.98 -1.98 -10.09
C LEU A 181 9.05 -2.49 -11.54
N SER A 182 10.23 -2.88 -11.99
CA SER A 182 10.41 -3.48 -13.32
C SER A 182 9.62 -4.78 -13.48
N PHE A 183 9.61 -5.64 -12.47
CA PHE A 183 8.79 -6.85 -12.48
C PHE A 183 7.28 -6.51 -12.50
N ALA A 184 6.85 -5.51 -11.73
CA ALA A 184 5.47 -5.05 -11.74
C ALA A 184 5.04 -4.49 -13.11
N CYS A 185 5.91 -3.79 -13.84
CA CYS A 185 5.68 -3.35 -15.21
C CYS A 185 5.50 -4.51 -16.20
N GLN A 186 5.89 -5.72 -15.81
CA GLN A 186 5.84 -6.94 -16.63
C GLN A 186 4.80 -7.94 -16.13
N ASP A 187 4.04 -7.61 -15.08
CA ASP A 187 3.05 -8.51 -14.51
C ASP A 187 1.98 -8.90 -15.55
N LYS A 188 1.53 -10.16 -15.47
CA LYS A 188 0.43 -10.64 -16.31
C LYS A 188 -0.88 -9.90 -16.07
N ASN A 189 -1.12 -9.44 -14.84
CA ASN A 189 -2.30 -8.66 -14.48
C ASN A 189 -2.11 -7.19 -14.83
N VAL A 190 -3.17 -6.56 -15.31
CA VAL A 190 -3.15 -5.13 -15.70
C VAL A 190 -2.90 -4.23 -14.50
N GLN A 191 -3.45 -4.57 -13.33
CA GLN A 191 -3.47 -3.69 -12.17
C GLN A 191 -2.06 -3.36 -11.65
N PRO A 192 -1.15 -4.32 -11.41
CA PRO A 192 0.24 -3.99 -11.06
C PRO A 192 0.95 -3.17 -12.13
N ARG A 193 0.74 -3.44 -13.44
CA ARG A 193 1.33 -2.65 -14.53
C ARG A 193 0.87 -1.20 -14.51
N LEU A 194 -0.44 -0.99 -14.23
CA LEU A 194 -1.02 0.34 -14.10
C LEU A 194 -0.41 1.12 -12.93
N PHE A 195 -0.29 0.48 -11.77
CA PHE A 195 0.26 1.11 -10.57
C PHE A 195 1.76 1.35 -10.67
N ALA A 196 2.50 0.44 -11.31
CA ALA A 196 3.95 0.55 -11.47
C ALA A 196 4.39 1.85 -12.16
N ALA A 197 3.58 2.39 -13.07
CA ALA A 197 3.84 3.68 -13.68
C ALA A 197 3.85 4.82 -12.62
N GLY A 198 2.87 4.82 -11.71
CA GLY A 198 2.82 5.78 -10.61
C GLY A 198 4.00 5.64 -9.64
N TRP A 199 4.31 4.41 -9.23
CA TRP A 199 5.45 4.12 -8.35
C TRP A 199 6.78 4.53 -8.95
N LEU A 200 6.97 4.29 -10.25
CA LEU A 200 8.17 4.72 -10.96
C LEU A 200 8.27 6.25 -10.97
N LYS A 201 7.16 6.96 -11.23
CA LYS A 201 7.11 8.42 -11.16
C LYS A 201 7.49 8.94 -9.78
N THR A 202 6.96 8.35 -8.71
CA THR A 202 7.30 8.69 -7.32
C THR A 202 8.79 8.50 -7.06
N LEU A 203 9.37 7.36 -7.50
CA LEU A 203 10.79 7.09 -7.37
C LEU A 203 11.63 8.13 -8.11
N LEU A 204 11.30 8.45 -9.37
CA LEU A 204 12.01 9.43 -10.18
C LEU A 204 11.98 10.82 -9.55
N ASN A 205 10.82 11.28 -9.09
CA ASN A 205 10.69 12.57 -8.40
C ASN A 205 11.55 12.63 -7.13
N LYS A 206 11.55 11.56 -6.34
CA LYS A 206 12.36 11.47 -5.12
C LYS A 206 13.85 11.52 -5.44
N GLN A 207 14.30 10.84 -6.50
CA GLN A 207 15.70 10.74 -6.88
C GLN A 207 16.16 11.88 -7.81
N ALA A 208 15.29 12.81 -8.20
CA ALA A 208 15.61 13.87 -9.17
C ALA A 208 16.85 14.70 -8.77
N ARG A 209 17.06 14.94 -7.47
CA ARG A 209 18.23 15.66 -6.93
C ARG A 209 19.47 14.76 -6.74
N HIS A 210 19.31 13.46 -6.79
CA HIS A 210 20.33 12.43 -6.58
C HIS A 210 20.32 11.43 -7.74
N LYS A 211 20.13 11.91 -8.97
CA LYS A 211 19.97 11.09 -10.17
C LYS A 211 21.11 10.10 -10.41
N SER A 212 22.32 10.44 -9.96
CA SER A 212 23.48 9.56 -10.02
C SER A 212 23.25 8.20 -9.33
N SER A 213 22.38 8.14 -8.32
CA SER A 213 22.04 6.88 -7.64
C SER A 213 21.30 5.90 -8.56
N ILE A 214 20.54 6.40 -9.54
CA ILE A 214 19.88 5.60 -10.58
C ILE A 214 20.83 5.32 -11.73
N GLU A 215 21.64 6.30 -12.15
CA GLU A 215 22.59 6.18 -13.24
C GLU A 215 23.65 5.09 -12.99
N HIS A 216 24.15 5.02 -11.75
CA HIS A 216 25.10 3.98 -11.36
C HIS A 216 24.40 2.60 -11.28
N GLY A 217 25.06 1.57 -11.77
CA GLY A 217 24.57 0.20 -11.69
C GLY A 217 23.47 -0.19 -12.71
N GLY A 218 23.31 0.58 -13.80
CA GLY A 218 22.36 0.23 -14.87
C GLY A 218 20.90 0.53 -14.55
N GLY A 219 20.63 1.32 -13.50
CA GLY A 219 19.26 1.67 -13.12
C GLY A 219 18.54 2.47 -14.20
N LEU A 220 19.25 3.34 -14.93
CA LEU A 220 18.68 4.14 -16.01
C LEU A 220 18.14 3.27 -17.15
N ASP A 221 18.89 2.25 -17.57
CA ASP A 221 18.44 1.30 -18.60
C ASP A 221 17.18 0.52 -18.16
N ILE A 222 17.06 0.21 -16.86
CA ILE A 222 15.86 -0.44 -16.31
C ILE A 222 14.67 0.51 -16.39
N VAL A 223 14.85 1.79 -16.03
CA VAL A 223 13.78 2.81 -16.12
C VAL A 223 13.31 2.95 -17.57
N GLU A 224 14.20 3.09 -18.54
CA GLU A 224 13.86 3.20 -19.95
C GLU A 224 13.11 1.96 -20.46
N LYS A 225 13.56 0.76 -20.11
CA LYS A 225 12.87 -0.47 -20.47
C LYS A 225 11.44 -0.52 -19.90
N CYS A 226 11.23 -0.05 -18.66
CA CYS A 226 9.91 0.04 -18.06
C CYS A 226 9.02 1.02 -18.84
N ILE A 227 9.54 2.21 -19.16
CA ILE A 227 8.83 3.25 -19.92
C ILE A 227 8.47 2.74 -21.32
N LYS A 228 9.44 2.26 -22.10
CA LYS A 228 9.21 1.74 -23.46
C LYS A 228 8.17 0.62 -23.46
N ARG A 229 8.27 -0.32 -22.50
CA ARG A 229 7.32 -1.43 -22.37
C ARG A 229 5.91 -0.96 -22.07
N CYS A 230 5.72 -0.10 -21.07
CA CYS A 230 4.40 0.34 -20.65
C CYS A 230 3.76 1.36 -21.59
N LEU A 231 4.55 2.14 -22.35
CA LEU A 231 4.02 2.98 -23.44
C LEU A 231 3.48 2.13 -24.60
N GLY A 232 3.99 0.91 -24.80
CA GLY A 232 3.49 -0.08 -25.76
C GLY A 232 2.46 -1.08 -25.19
N ASP A 233 1.98 -0.88 -23.96
CA ASP A 233 1.06 -1.81 -23.32
C ASP A 233 -0.28 -1.92 -24.07
N PRO A 234 -0.86 -3.12 -24.22
CA PRO A 234 -2.19 -3.29 -24.84
C PRO A 234 -3.28 -2.52 -24.09
N ASN A 235 -3.17 -2.34 -22.76
CA ASN A 235 -4.14 -1.59 -21.97
C ASN A 235 -3.93 -0.08 -22.07
N PRO A 236 -4.95 0.69 -22.50
CA PRO A 236 -4.83 2.14 -22.68
C PRO A 236 -4.57 2.90 -21.38
N GLY A 237 -5.09 2.41 -20.23
CA GLY A 237 -4.85 3.02 -18.92
C GLY A 237 -3.39 2.93 -18.50
N VAL A 238 -2.72 1.81 -18.80
CA VAL A 238 -1.28 1.65 -18.53
C VAL A 238 -0.46 2.62 -19.37
N ARG A 239 -0.79 2.74 -20.68
CA ARG A 239 -0.13 3.71 -21.56
C ARG A 239 -0.29 5.15 -21.08
N GLU A 240 -1.51 5.52 -20.68
CA GLU A 240 -1.82 6.88 -20.20
C GLU A 240 -1.06 7.20 -18.90
N SER A 241 -1.10 6.29 -17.92
CA SER A 241 -0.35 6.46 -16.68
C SER A 241 1.16 6.60 -16.94
N MET A 242 1.71 5.80 -17.88
CA MET A 242 3.15 5.85 -18.19
C MET A 242 3.54 7.12 -18.94
N ARG A 243 2.66 7.75 -19.73
CA ARG A 243 2.97 9.06 -20.36
C ARG A 243 3.33 10.11 -19.31
N GLY A 244 2.57 10.19 -18.20
CA GLY A 244 2.91 11.10 -17.12
C GLY A 244 4.25 10.83 -16.46
N THR A 245 4.64 9.56 -16.40
CA THR A 245 5.94 9.11 -15.87
C THR A 245 7.08 9.42 -16.86
N PHE A 246 6.83 9.22 -18.17
CA PHE A 246 7.77 9.59 -19.22
C PHE A 246 8.13 11.08 -19.20
N TRP A 247 7.15 11.96 -19.02
CA TRP A 247 7.44 13.39 -18.91
C TRP A 247 8.30 13.74 -17.69
N THR A 248 8.08 13.06 -16.56
CA THR A 248 8.96 13.21 -15.40
C THR A 248 10.38 12.73 -15.69
N PHE A 249 10.51 11.59 -16.36
CA PHE A 249 11.81 11.06 -16.80
C PHE A 249 12.52 12.03 -17.74
N ASN A 250 11.84 12.53 -18.78
CA ASN A 250 12.39 13.46 -19.75
C ASN A 250 12.85 14.78 -19.13
N GLN A 251 12.16 15.26 -18.08
CA GLN A 251 12.61 16.46 -17.35
C GLN A 251 13.93 16.23 -16.60
N ILE A 252 14.20 15.01 -16.13
CA ILE A 252 15.40 14.67 -15.36
C ILE A 252 16.58 14.33 -16.30
N TRP A 253 16.30 13.61 -17.40
CA TRP A 253 17.25 13.15 -18.40
C TRP A 253 16.77 13.50 -19.83
N PRO A 254 16.83 14.79 -20.24
CA PRO A 254 16.32 15.20 -21.56
C PRO A 254 17.00 14.49 -22.72
N ASP A 255 18.33 14.33 -22.65
CA ASP A 255 19.13 13.68 -23.74
C ASP A 255 18.72 12.21 -23.96
N ARG A 256 18.17 11.54 -22.91
CA ARG A 256 17.73 10.14 -22.97
C ARG A 256 16.24 10.01 -23.33
N GLY A 257 15.50 11.09 -23.25
CA GLY A 257 14.08 11.13 -23.61
C GLY A 257 13.82 11.32 -25.09
N GLU A 258 14.84 11.72 -25.88
CA GLU A 258 14.76 11.90 -27.33
C GLU A 258 15.02 10.61 -28.11
N GLU A 259 15.63 9.57 -27.53
CA GLU A 259 15.84 8.24 -28.09
C GLU A 259 14.59 7.33 -27.98
#